data_717a931a7d7ceed3f7421a7f3fd362cd
#
_entry.id   717a931a7d7ceed3f7421a7f3fd362cd
#
_cell.length_a   1.000
_cell.length_b   1.000
_cell.length_c   1.000
_cell.angle_alpha   90.00
_cell.angle_beta   90.00
_cell.angle_gamma   90.00
#
_symmetry.space_group_name_H-M   'P 1'
#
loop_
_entity.id
_entity.type
_entity.pdbx_description
1 polymer ?
#
loop_
_entity_poly.entity_id
_entity_poly.type
_entity_poly.pdbx_seq_one_letter_code
_entity_poly.pdbx_strand_id
1 'polypeptide(L)'
;MSKVYTNANIHTEDPKNPKSDTVVIENGKFTYVGKADGYKIKADDDVTDLGGKFVIPGMIDSHQHWSFPSVSTGKNANPMPVIITPTIEEALAQMKEFVKSYPDFKCYKMMAGKKEDWGRTLNRYDLDEVCSDKPIVIVDMGAHSYTGNSKLLEVLNVTKDTPDPVPGFVYYQRDENGEPTGLGAEFVQVEAQCVVNTVPFDDIIDNIDEIVQYNISRGITGAYDAGFMFKDEDFLKALKIYEEQGRLTQRVSLSYCVYLPERAKDAVKKQREYQEKYGSDLITLDTIKIFMDGTVTEASAGITRPYVNGKTGQGGSLMTVEQLYPLFKEANEAGFNVHMHTIGDATAKIIIDTLKKMEADGIELKVKFEIAHLQLILDDYIPELGKHNIYLNLTPFWVGCCEAVYKGSDLAVLPEGMKSNRFNSYWKSGATCAFSSDVTVLPSIAGDGYLKPFLGMEVGMRRLAVGEMDEKWVDFPEERLSLDQLLTGYTINGAIQCSWDKEAGSIEVGKSADMVVVDRNLYEIPVETLHEANVLTTVFKGEEVYKA
;
A
#
# COMPACT_ATOMS: atom_id res chain seq x y z
N MET A 1 -18.99 -28.82 -18.59
CA MET A 1 -18.19 -29.68 -17.69
C MET A 1 -17.95 -28.84 -16.45
N SER A 2 -18.46 -29.31 -15.32
CA SER A 2 -18.34 -28.59 -14.06
C SER A 2 -17.04 -29.03 -13.38
N LYS A 3 -16.33 -28.12 -12.72
CA LYS A 3 -15.25 -28.48 -11.78
C LYS A 3 -15.87 -28.63 -10.39
N VAL A 4 -15.62 -29.77 -9.73
CA VAL A 4 -16.13 -30.08 -8.39
C VAL A 4 -14.96 -30.26 -7.45
N TYR A 5 -14.85 -29.40 -6.45
CA TYR A 5 -13.89 -29.57 -5.36
C TYR A 5 -14.68 -30.07 -4.15
N THR A 6 -14.30 -31.22 -3.61
CA THR A 6 -15.03 -31.88 -2.52
C THR A 6 -14.08 -32.36 -1.42
N ASN A 7 -14.65 -32.85 -0.30
CA ASN A 7 -13.88 -33.30 0.86
C ASN A 7 -12.89 -32.23 1.36
N ALA A 8 -13.38 -31.00 1.50
CA ALA A 8 -12.62 -29.85 1.96
C ALA A 8 -13.13 -29.33 3.32
N ASN A 9 -12.37 -28.49 3.97
CA ASN A 9 -12.81 -27.66 5.09
C ASN A 9 -12.91 -26.21 4.60
N ILE A 10 -14.10 -25.83 4.13
CA ILE A 10 -14.30 -24.54 3.44
C ILE A 10 -14.83 -23.50 4.42
N HIS A 11 -14.08 -22.42 4.63
CA HIS A 11 -14.51 -21.18 5.27
C HIS A 11 -14.98 -20.22 4.18
N THR A 12 -16.25 -19.83 4.17
CA THR A 12 -16.86 -19.21 3.00
C THR A 12 -16.92 -17.68 3.03
N GLU A 13 -16.85 -17.06 4.20
CA GLU A 13 -17.21 -15.64 4.43
C GLU A 13 -18.67 -15.31 4.05
N ASP A 14 -19.53 -16.30 3.85
CA ASP A 14 -20.97 -16.12 3.72
C ASP A 14 -21.64 -16.37 5.09
N PRO A 15 -22.21 -15.34 5.73
CA PRO A 15 -22.86 -15.50 7.03
C PRO A 15 -24.06 -16.45 7.02
N LYS A 16 -24.66 -16.73 5.84
CA LYS A 16 -25.77 -17.67 5.69
C LYS A 16 -25.30 -19.11 5.55
N ASN A 17 -24.06 -19.32 5.10
CA ASN A 17 -23.47 -20.63 4.88
C ASN A 17 -21.97 -20.63 5.25
N PRO A 18 -21.59 -20.36 6.50
CA PRO A 18 -20.21 -20.04 6.87
C PRO A 18 -19.22 -21.20 6.69
N LYS A 19 -19.70 -22.45 6.60
CA LYS A 19 -18.86 -23.65 6.44
C LYS A 19 -19.47 -24.64 5.47
N SER A 20 -18.66 -25.07 4.50
CA SER A 20 -19.02 -26.06 3.49
C SER A 20 -17.92 -27.13 3.37
N ASP A 21 -18.12 -28.14 2.55
CA ASP A 21 -17.10 -29.13 2.21
C ASP A 21 -17.01 -29.39 0.71
N THR A 22 -17.92 -28.82 -0.07
CA THR A 22 -18.00 -29.02 -1.52
C THR A 22 -18.40 -27.74 -2.23
N VAL A 23 -17.71 -27.42 -3.32
CA VAL A 23 -18.07 -26.38 -4.26
C VAL A 23 -18.10 -26.93 -5.68
N VAL A 24 -19.01 -26.37 -6.49
CA VAL A 24 -19.10 -26.65 -7.93
C VAL A 24 -18.92 -25.36 -8.70
N ILE A 25 -18.12 -25.43 -9.74
CA ILE A 25 -17.74 -24.28 -10.56
C ILE A 25 -18.15 -24.54 -12.02
N GLU A 26 -18.91 -23.60 -12.58
CA GLU A 26 -19.26 -23.57 -14.00
C GLU A 26 -19.06 -22.14 -14.55
N ASN A 27 -18.44 -22.01 -15.71
CA ASN A 27 -18.19 -20.73 -16.37
C ASN A 27 -17.56 -19.67 -15.44
N GLY A 28 -16.58 -20.09 -14.62
CA GLY A 28 -15.85 -19.21 -13.72
C GLY A 28 -16.60 -18.76 -12.47
N LYS A 29 -17.79 -19.32 -12.18
CA LYS A 29 -18.61 -18.95 -11.02
C LYS A 29 -18.95 -20.17 -10.17
N PHE A 30 -19.14 -19.94 -8.88
CA PHE A 30 -19.72 -20.96 -8.00
C PHE A 30 -21.19 -21.18 -8.36
N THR A 31 -21.55 -22.43 -8.67
CA THR A 31 -22.94 -22.83 -8.95
C THR A 31 -23.53 -23.68 -7.82
N TYR A 32 -22.66 -24.23 -6.97
CA TYR A 32 -23.03 -24.88 -5.72
C TYR A 32 -21.97 -24.59 -4.64
N VAL A 33 -22.41 -24.34 -3.44
CA VAL A 33 -21.60 -24.22 -2.22
C VAL A 33 -22.38 -24.88 -1.09
N GLY A 34 -21.88 -26.01 -0.54
CA GLY A 34 -22.63 -26.75 0.47
C GLY A 34 -21.95 -28.03 0.92
N LYS A 35 -22.76 -28.99 1.39
CA LYS A 35 -22.29 -30.32 1.80
C LYS A 35 -22.29 -31.29 0.62
N ALA A 36 -21.36 -32.25 0.63
CA ALA A 36 -21.21 -33.23 -0.45
C ALA A 36 -22.47 -34.02 -0.77
N ASP A 37 -23.27 -34.32 0.25
CA ASP A 37 -24.55 -35.03 0.11
C ASP A 37 -25.64 -34.20 -0.57
N GLY A 38 -25.49 -32.88 -0.61
CA GLY A 38 -26.40 -31.94 -1.30
C GLY A 38 -26.15 -31.81 -2.80
N TYR A 39 -25.04 -32.35 -3.34
CA TYR A 39 -24.71 -32.30 -4.77
C TYR A 39 -24.54 -33.70 -5.35
N LYS A 40 -25.29 -34.01 -6.40
CA LYS A 40 -25.14 -35.27 -7.13
C LYS A 40 -24.11 -35.13 -8.23
N ILE A 41 -22.93 -35.69 -8.02
CA ILE A 41 -21.84 -35.73 -9.02
C ILE A 41 -22.37 -36.35 -10.33
N LYS A 42 -22.13 -35.67 -11.44
CA LYS A 42 -22.48 -36.09 -12.80
C LYS A 42 -21.30 -36.82 -13.44
N ALA A 43 -21.56 -37.62 -14.48
CA ALA A 43 -20.53 -38.40 -15.15
C ALA A 43 -19.48 -37.57 -15.90
N ASP A 44 -19.81 -36.33 -16.22
CA ASP A 44 -18.97 -35.35 -16.93
C ASP A 44 -18.36 -34.28 -16.01
N ASP A 45 -18.56 -34.39 -14.70
CA ASP A 45 -17.92 -33.50 -13.74
C ASP A 45 -16.44 -33.86 -13.57
N ASP A 46 -15.59 -32.83 -13.55
CA ASP A 46 -14.17 -32.92 -13.18
C ASP A 46 -14.06 -32.79 -11.65
N VAL A 47 -13.81 -33.91 -10.98
CA VAL A 47 -13.89 -33.99 -9.51
C VAL A 47 -12.49 -34.04 -8.90
N THR A 48 -12.22 -33.08 -8.04
CA THR A 48 -10.99 -33.01 -7.22
C THR A 48 -11.33 -33.24 -5.75
N ASP A 49 -10.78 -34.31 -5.18
CA ASP A 49 -10.81 -34.56 -3.74
C ASP A 49 -9.69 -33.78 -3.04
N LEU A 50 -10.05 -32.84 -2.16
CA LEU A 50 -9.10 -31.99 -1.45
C LEU A 50 -8.55 -32.62 -0.14
N GLY A 51 -9.00 -33.83 0.22
CA GLY A 51 -8.43 -34.59 1.33
C GLY A 51 -8.51 -33.87 2.69
N GLY A 52 -9.55 -33.10 2.95
CA GLY A 52 -9.75 -32.33 4.18
C GLY A 52 -8.98 -31.02 4.23
N LYS A 53 -8.34 -30.56 3.14
CA LYS A 53 -7.60 -29.31 3.11
C LYS A 53 -8.48 -28.11 3.43
N PHE A 54 -7.86 -27.08 4.02
CA PHE A 54 -8.53 -25.84 4.36
C PHE A 54 -8.68 -24.96 3.12
N VAL A 55 -9.87 -24.39 2.92
CA VAL A 55 -10.18 -23.53 1.78
C VAL A 55 -10.79 -22.23 2.26
N ILE A 56 -10.31 -21.12 1.75
CA ILE A 56 -10.79 -19.75 2.00
C ILE A 56 -11.10 -19.05 0.68
N PRO A 57 -11.87 -17.95 0.68
CA PRO A 57 -12.00 -17.11 -0.49
C PRO A 57 -10.65 -16.61 -0.97
N GLY A 58 -10.54 -16.29 -2.25
CA GLY A 58 -9.39 -15.56 -2.77
C GLY A 58 -9.13 -14.29 -1.95
N MET A 59 -7.91 -14.12 -1.48
CA MET A 59 -7.55 -12.97 -0.66
C MET A 59 -7.39 -11.72 -1.51
N ILE A 60 -7.63 -10.56 -0.89
CA ILE A 60 -7.51 -9.25 -1.53
C ILE A 60 -6.55 -8.41 -0.69
N ASP A 61 -5.44 -8.02 -1.31
CA ASP A 61 -4.53 -7.04 -0.71
C ASP A 61 -5.00 -5.65 -1.11
N SER A 62 -5.67 -5.00 -0.19
CA SER A 62 -6.40 -3.76 -0.46
C SER A 62 -5.55 -2.49 -0.38
N HIS A 63 -4.21 -2.61 -0.33
CA HIS A 63 -3.24 -1.52 -0.46
C HIS A 63 -1.85 -2.07 -0.77
N GLN A 64 -1.47 -2.04 -2.03
CA GLN A 64 -0.13 -2.30 -2.55
C GLN A 64 0.32 -1.11 -3.40
N HIS A 65 1.58 -1.08 -3.78
CA HIS A 65 2.10 -0.18 -4.79
C HIS A 65 2.67 -1.01 -5.95
N TRP A 66 1.92 -1.15 -7.03
CA TRP A 66 2.35 -1.84 -8.25
C TRP A 66 3.07 -0.91 -9.20
N SER A 67 2.47 0.26 -9.41
CA SER A 67 2.97 1.24 -10.34
C SER A 67 4.35 1.75 -9.93
N PHE A 68 4.54 2.10 -8.66
CA PHE A 68 5.80 2.68 -8.18
C PHE A 68 7.01 1.75 -8.39
N PRO A 69 7.07 0.49 -7.89
CA PRO A 69 8.20 -0.38 -8.13
C PRO A 69 8.35 -0.75 -9.61
N SER A 70 7.24 -0.93 -10.35
CA SER A 70 7.29 -1.29 -11.77
C SER A 70 7.97 -0.24 -12.65
N VAL A 71 7.83 1.04 -12.31
CA VAL A 71 8.43 2.13 -13.08
C VAL A 71 9.71 2.71 -12.47
N SER A 72 10.12 2.26 -11.27
CA SER A 72 11.28 2.81 -10.55
C SER A 72 12.49 1.90 -10.53
N THR A 73 12.33 0.62 -10.82
CA THR A 73 13.37 -0.40 -10.89
C THR A 73 13.20 -1.29 -12.12
N GLY A 74 14.25 -1.95 -12.57
CA GLY A 74 14.18 -2.87 -13.71
C GLY A 74 15.55 -3.45 -14.03
N LYS A 75 15.57 -4.62 -14.68
CA LYS A 75 16.80 -5.34 -15.02
C LYS A 75 17.70 -4.60 -16.02
N ASN A 76 17.11 -3.75 -16.85
CA ASN A 76 17.82 -2.94 -17.86
C ASN A 76 17.87 -1.44 -17.47
N ALA A 77 17.35 -1.08 -16.28
CA ALA A 77 17.50 0.27 -15.74
C ALA A 77 18.94 0.51 -15.25
N ASN A 78 19.31 1.78 -15.13
CA ASN A 78 20.59 2.12 -14.50
C ASN A 78 20.63 1.58 -13.06
N PRO A 79 21.75 0.99 -12.61
CA PRO A 79 21.88 0.54 -11.24
C PRO A 79 21.73 1.69 -10.25
N MET A 80 21.12 1.39 -9.10
CA MET A 80 20.91 2.33 -8.00
C MET A 80 21.62 1.81 -6.75
N PRO A 81 22.91 2.18 -6.52
CA PRO A 81 23.63 1.71 -5.36
C PRO A 81 23.07 2.31 -4.06
N VAL A 82 23.16 1.54 -2.98
CA VAL A 82 22.89 2.00 -1.62
C VAL A 82 24.20 2.40 -0.96
N ILE A 83 24.31 3.66 -0.55
CA ILE A 83 25.48 4.23 0.11
C ILE A 83 25.27 4.16 1.62
N ILE A 84 26.06 3.35 2.30
CA ILE A 84 26.06 3.23 3.78
C ILE A 84 27.50 3.37 4.25
N THR A 85 27.84 4.51 4.82
CA THR A 85 29.18 4.84 5.28
C THR A 85 29.13 5.56 6.62
N PRO A 86 30.18 5.46 7.45
CA PRO A 86 30.25 6.17 8.72
C PRO A 86 30.51 7.68 8.58
N THR A 87 30.99 8.13 7.41
CA THR A 87 31.30 9.55 7.17
C THR A 87 30.80 10.01 5.80
N ILE A 88 30.56 11.32 5.67
CA ILE A 88 30.15 11.92 4.41
C ILE A 88 31.28 11.89 3.36
N GLU A 89 32.54 11.99 3.78
CA GLU A 89 33.71 11.92 2.89
C GLU A 89 33.82 10.56 2.21
N GLU A 90 33.57 9.48 2.96
CA GLU A 90 33.52 8.12 2.41
C GLU A 90 32.32 7.96 1.47
N ALA A 91 31.15 8.54 1.81
CA ALA A 91 29.99 8.54 0.94
C ALA A 91 30.27 9.23 -0.38
N LEU A 92 30.84 10.43 -0.35
CA LEU A 92 31.21 11.19 -1.56
C LEU A 92 32.26 10.45 -2.40
N ALA A 93 33.22 9.76 -1.77
CA ALA A 93 34.20 8.94 -2.48
C ALA A 93 33.53 7.76 -3.23
N GLN A 94 32.59 7.07 -2.58
CA GLN A 94 31.82 5.99 -3.23
C GLN A 94 30.95 6.53 -4.38
N MET A 95 30.27 7.68 -4.19
CA MET A 95 29.49 8.31 -5.25
C MET A 95 30.35 8.72 -6.46
N LYS A 96 31.55 9.28 -6.23
CA LYS A 96 32.51 9.61 -7.28
C LYS A 96 32.96 8.37 -8.06
N GLU A 97 33.24 7.27 -7.38
CA GLU A 97 33.64 6.01 -8.02
C GLU A 97 32.47 5.41 -8.85
N PHE A 98 31.25 5.47 -8.32
CA PHE A 98 30.06 5.06 -9.07
C PHE A 98 29.88 5.86 -10.36
N VAL A 99 29.93 7.19 -10.28
CA VAL A 99 29.82 8.08 -11.47
C VAL A 99 30.92 7.79 -12.48
N LYS A 100 32.15 7.59 -12.02
CA LYS A 100 33.30 7.23 -12.86
C LYS A 100 33.15 5.87 -13.54
N SER A 101 32.50 4.92 -12.88
CA SER A 101 32.25 3.58 -13.41
C SER A 101 31.19 3.57 -14.52
N TYR A 102 30.33 4.59 -14.57
CA TYR A 102 29.24 4.70 -15.55
C TYR A 102 29.22 6.07 -16.26
N PRO A 103 30.30 6.42 -16.99
CA PRO A 103 30.46 7.76 -17.56
C PRO A 103 29.42 8.12 -18.63
N ASP A 104 28.78 7.13 -19.25
CA ASP A 104 27.80 7.32 -20.32
C ASP A 104 26.36 7.53 -19.82
N PHE A 105 26.11 7.37 -18.50
CA PHE A 105 24.78 7.62 -17.94
C PHE A 105 24.40 9.10 -18.08
N LYS A 106 23.14 9.36 -18.39
CA LYS A 106 22.59 10.71 -18.51
C LYS A 106 22.24 11.34 -17.17
N CYS A 107 22.06 10.54 -16.15
CA CYS A 107 21.70 10.93 -14.80
C CYS A 107 22.09 9.80 -13.82
N TYR A 108 22.14 10.12 -12.54
CA TYR A 108 22.48 9.17 -11.49
C TYR A 108 21.44 9.18 -10.37
N LYS A 109 20.98 7.99 -9.98
CA LYS A 109 20.13 7.77 -8.82
C LYS A 109 20.87 6.86 -7.84
N MET A 110 20.91 7.25 -6.58
CA MET A 110 21.52 6.48 -5.49
C MET A 110 20.61 6.57 -4.27
N MET A 111 20.72 5.62 -3.36
CA MET A 111 20.09 5.69 -2.05
C MET A 111 21.13 5.92 -0.98
N ALA A 112 20.80 6.66 0.08
CA ALA A 112 21.68 6.85 1.22
C ALA A 112 20.98 6.38 2.50
N GLY A 113 21.68 5.49 3.24
CA GLY A 113 21.30 5.09 4.58
C GLY A 113 22.21 5.71 5.64
N LYS A 114 21.67 5.90 6.86
CA LYS A 114 22.42 6.43 8.01
C LYS A 114 23.03 7.82 7.81
N LYS A 115 22.32 8.70 7.07
CA LYS A 115 22.77 10.08 6.84
C LYS A 115 23.00 10.88 8.14
N GLU A 116 22.31 10.53 9.20
CA GLU A 116 22.47 11.07 10.55
C GLU A 116 23.85 10.85 11.14
N ASP A 117 24.56 9.79 10.74
CA ASP A 117 25.91 9.48 11.20
C ASP A 117 26.98 10.39 10.55
N TRP A 118 26.64 11.12 9.49
CA TRP A 118 27.61 11.89 8.70
C TRP A 118 28.04 13.21 9.35
N GLY A 119 27.47 13.59 10.49
CA GLY A 119 27.84 14.79 11.25
C GLY A 119 27.41 16.12 10.63
N ARG A 120 27.02 16.15 9.36
CA ARG A 120 26.40 17.29 8.66
C ARG A 120 25.46 16.81 7.55
N THR A 121 24.57 17.68 7.12
CA THR A 121 23.66 17.39 6.01
C THR A 121 24.40 17.47 4.68
N LEU A 122 24.16 16.48 3.81
CA LEU A 122 24.56 16.49 2.40
C LEU A 122 23.83 17.61 1.66
N ASN A 123 24.52 18.33 0.79
CA ASN A 123 23.94 19.42 0.02
C ASN A 123 24.34 19.39 -1.46
N ARG A 124 23.75 20.29 -2.26
CA ARG A 124 23.97 20.34 -3.71
C ARG A 124 25.44 20.53 -4.10
N TYR A 125 26.20 21.31 -3.31
CA TYR A 125 27.59 21.62 -3.62
C TYR A 125 28.51 20.40 -3.43
N ASP A 126 28.21 19.57 -2.43
CA ASP A 126 28.89 18.28 -2.25
C ASP A 126 28.70 17.38 -3.48
N LEU A 127 27.46 17.36 -4.02
CA LEU A 127 27.12 16.56 -5.20
C LEU A 127 27.64 17.18 -6.50
N ASP A 128 27.80 18.50 -6.58
CA ASP A 128 28.47 19.17 -7.70
C ASP A 128 29.95 18.75 -7.81
N GLU A 129 30.61 18.48 -6.69
CA GLU A 129 31.96 17.90 -6.68
C GLU A 129 32.01 16.43 -7.15
N VAL A 130 30.89 15.72 -7.07
CA VAL A 130 30.75 14.35 -7.61
C VAL A 130 30.54 14.40 -9.12
N CYS A 131 29.58 15.21 -9.57
CA CYS A 131 29.27 15.44 -10.99
C CYS A 131 28.42 16.70 -11.14
N SER A 132 28.93 17.70 -11.87
CA SER A 132 28.25 18.99 -12.04
C SER A 132 27.44 19.13 -13.34
N ASP A 133 27.66 18.26 -14.33
CA ASP A 133 27.08 18.35 -15.66
C ASP A 133 25.87 17.45 -15.90
N LYS A 134 25.61 16.50 -15.00
CA LYS A 134 24.48 15.58 -15.08
C LYS A 134 23.66 15.58 -13.78
N PRO A 135 22.32 15.38 -13.83
CA PRO A 135 21.51 15.29 -12.64
C PRO A 135 21.93 14.13 -11.74
N ILE A 136 22.06 14.40 -10.43
CA ILE A 136 22.23 13.41 -9.38
C ILE A 136 21.06 13.55 -8.40
N VAL A 137 20.48 12.42 -8.01
CA VAL A 137 19.48 12.30 -6.93
C VAL A 137 19.95 11.27 -5.92
N ILE A 138 20.08 11.68 -4.68
CA ILE A 138 20.30 10.80 -3.52
C ILE A 138 18.98 10.73 -2.74
N VAL A 139 18.29 9.60 -2.81
CA VAL A 139 17.03 9.36 -2.08
C VAL A 139 17.38 8.78 -0.70
N ASP A 140 16.67 9.17 0.34
CA ASP A 140 16.81 8.51 1.65
C ASP A 140 16.12 7.12 1.66
N MET A 141 16.50 6.29 2.63
CA MET A 141 15.97 4.93 2.76
C MET A 141 14.46 4.89 3.05
N GLY A 142 13.93 5.93 3.68
CA GLY A 142 12.50 6.08 3.97
C GLY A 142 11.70 6.60 2.78
N ALA A 143 12.37 7.05 1.71
CA ALA A 143 11.77 7.68 0.54
C ALA A 143 10.91 8.93 0.86
N HIS A 144 11.26 9.69 1.92
CA HIS A 144 10.59 10.94 2.31
C HIS A 144 11.43 12.19 2.04
N SER A 145 12.65 12.05 1.53
CA SER A 145 13.47 13.18 1.10
C SER A 145 14.45 12.78 0.00
N TYR A 146 14.94 13.79 -0.71
CA TYR A 146 16.08 13.63 -1.61
C TYR A 146 17.10 14.74 -1.39
N THR A 147 18.35 14.51 -1.83
CA THR A 147 19.33 15.58 -2.06
C THR A 147 19.79 15.51 -3.51
N GLY A 148 19.66 16.62 -4.23
CA GLY A 148 20.08 16.76 -5.62
C GLY A 148 21.22 17.74 -5.78
N ASN A 149 22.01 17.57 -6.86
CA ASN A 149 23.03 18.53 -7.26
C ASN A 149 22.42 19.78 -7.94
N SER A 150 23.25 20.79 -8.25
CA SER A 150 22.79 22.02 -8.91
C SER A 150 22.19 21.75 -10.30
N LYS A 151 22.67 20.71 -11.01
CA LYS A 151 22.11 20.33 -12.31
C LYS A 151 20.70 19.75 -12.19
N LEU A 152 20.39 19.02 -11.14
CA LEU A 152 19.02 18.56 -10.88
C LEU A 152 18.09 19.75 -10.63
N LEU A 153 18.49 20.70 -9.77
CA LEU A 153 17.67 21.89 -9.48
C LEU A 153 17.41 22.71 -10.74
N GLU A 154 18.41 22.85 -11.63
CA GLU A 154 18.24 23.49 -12.95
C GLU A 154 17.17 22.77 -13.78
N VAL A 155 17.22 21.44 -13.90
CA VAL A 155 16.25 20.65 -14.66
C VAL A 155 14.84 20.75 -14.08
N LEU A 156 14.73 20.77 -12.76
CA LEU A 156 13.45 20.92 -12.03
C LEU A 156 12.96 22.38 -12.03
N ASN A 157 13.77 23.33 -12.51
CA ASN A 157 13.50 24.76 -12.43
C ASN A 157 13.25 25.24 -10.99
N VAL A 158 13.96 24.67 -10.02
CA VAL A 158 13.89 25.04 -8.60
C VAL A 158 14.90 26.14 -8.31
N THR A 159 14.41 27.31 -7.90
CA THR A 159 15.20 28.51 -7.60
C THR A 159 14.85 29.02 -6.20
N LYS A 160 15.52 30.08 -5.75
CA LYS A 160 15.19 30.77 -4.49
C LYS A 160 13.75 31.30 -4.45
N ASP A 161 13.17 31.61 -5.62
CA ASP A 161 11.83 32.17 -5.76
C ASP A 161 10.74 31.09 -5.93
N THR A 162 11.13 29.81 -6.04
CA THR A 162 10.19 28.69 -6.13
C THR A 162 9.48 28.50 -4.79
N PRO A 163 8.14 28.62 -4.72
CA PRO A 163 7.42 28.45 -3.47
C PRO A 163 7.46 26.98 -2.99
N ASP A 164 7.39 26.80 -1.68
CA ASP A 164 7.16 25.48 -1.10
C ASP A 164 5.71 25.06 -1.37
N PRO A 165 5.45 23.85 -1.89
CA PRO A 165 4.07 23.38 -2.12
C PRO A 165 3.21 23.39 -0.85
N VAL A 166 3.76 22.96 0.29
CA VAL A 166 3.14 23.05 1.61
C VAL A 166 4.22 23.47 2.62
N PRO A 167 4.32 24.77 2.95
CA PRO A 167 5.36 25.28 3.85
C PRO A 167 5.46 24.49 5.16
N GLY A 168 6.66 24.02 5.50
CA GLY A 168 6.93 23.26 6.71
C GLY A 168 6.61 21.75 6.62
N PHE A 169 6.01 21.30 5.51
CA PHE A 169 5.73 19.89 5.28
C PHE A 169 6.32 19.44 3.93
N VAL A 170 5.84 19.95 2.81
CA VAL A 170 6.40 19.67 1.48
C VAL A 170 7.17 20.89 1.01
N TYR A 171 8.49 20.84 1.02
CA TYR A 171 9.31 22.02 0.84
C TYR A 171 10.69 21.74 0.23
N TYR A 172 11.32 22.81 -0.25
CA TYR A 172 12.73 22.84 -0.65
C TYR A 172 13.54 23.53 0.44
N GLN A 173 14.51 22.83 1.05
CA GLN A 173 15.36 23.43 2.06
C GLN A 173 16.23 24.55 1.45
N ARG A 174 16.32 25.67 2.17
CA ARG A 174 17.11 26.84 1.77
C ARG A 174 18.18 27.18 2.79
N ASP A 175 19.25 27.78 2.33
CA ASP A 175 20.31 28.34 3.16
C ASP A 175 19.92 29.74 3.71
N GLU A 176 20.86 30.37 4.42
CA GLU A 176 20.68 31.71 5.02
C GLU A 176 20.46 32.83 3.98
N ASN A 177 20.83 32.61 2.72
CA ASN A 177 20.65 33.53 1.60
C ASN A 177 19.36 33.23 0.80
N GLY A 178 18.59 32.24 1.23
CA GLY A 178 17.38 31.78 0.55
C GLY A 178 17.64 30.86 -0.66
N GLU A 179 18.88 30.45 -0.92
CA GLU A 179 19.22 29.56 -2.02
C GLU A 179 18.88 28.09 -1.68
N PRO A 180 18.29 27.31 -2.62
CA PRO A 180 18.01 25.91 -2.38
C PRO A 180 19.28 25.11 -2.09
N THR A 181 19.31 24.34 -1.00
CA THR A 181 20.45 23.51 -0.61
C THR A 181 20.61 22.22 -1.40
N GLY A 182 19.61 21.87 -2.21
CA GLY A 182 19.49 20.59 -2.90
C GLY A 182 18.59 19.57 -2.19
N LEU A 183 18.29 19.79 -0.91
CA LEU A 183 17.38 18.92 -0.19
C LEU A 183 15.92 19.33 -0.47
N GLY A 184 15.12 18.33 -0.91
CA GLY A 184 13.67 18.41 -1.00
C GLY A 184 13.03 17.40 -0.05
N ALA A 185 12.01 17.87 0.69
CA ALA A 185 11.30 17.07 1.69
C ALA A 185 9.95 16.59 1.17
N GLU A 186 9.57 15.40 1.59
CA GLU A 186 8.32 14.73 1.26
C GLU A 186 8.10 14.60 -0.27
N PHE A 187 6.92 14.90 -0.75
CA PHE A 187 6.48 14.56 -2.10
C PHE A 187 7.17 15.33 -3.24
N VAL A 188 7.96 16.38 -2.99
CA VAL A 188 8.80 16.98 -4.04
C VAL A 188 9.87 16.01 -4.56
N GLN A 189 10.16 14.93 -3.82
CA GLN A 189 11.06 13.87 -4.29
C GLN A 189 10.53 13.13 -5.52
N VAL A 190 9.22 13.05 -5.69
CA VAL A 190 8.61 12.37 -6.84
C VAL A 190 9.05 13.01 -8.14
N GLU A 191 9.03 14.35 -8.22
CA GLU A 191 9.50 15.10 -9.37
C GLU A 191 11.00 14.88 -9.64
N ALA A 192 11.81 14.85 -8.57
CA ALA A 192 13.24 14.57 -8.68
C ALA A 192 13.51 13.15 -9.22
N GLN A 193 12.74 12.16 -8.76
CA GLN A 193 12.87 10.78 -9.24
C GLN A 193 12.43 10.64 -10.71
N CYS A 194 11.43 11.42 -11.17
CA CYS A 194 11.04 11.44 -12.59
C CYS A 194 12.21 11.81 -13.50
N VAL A 195 13.02 12.78 -13.11
CA VAL A 195 14.20 13.25 -13.91
C VAL A 195 15.24 12.16 -14.11
N VAL A 196 15.45 11.33 -13.08
CA VAL A 196 16.52 10.29 -13.10
C VAL A 196 16.00 8.89 -13.40
N ASN A 197 14.73 8.76 -13.76
CA ASN A 197 14.15 7.46 -14.07
C ASN A 197 14.61 6.95 -15.44
N THR A 198 15.20 5.75 -15.46
CA THR A 198 15.77 5.13 -16.67
C THR A 198 15.14 3.77 -16.99
N VAL A 199 14.03 3.39 -16.31
CA VAL A 199 13.38 2.11 -16.53
C VAL A 199 12.80 2.03 -17.95
N PRO A 200 13.21 1.06 -18.78
CA PRO A 200 12.64 0.83 -20.09
C PRO A 200 11.19 0.31 -20.00
N PHE A 201 10.40 0.56 -21.05
CA PHE A 201 9.00 0.15 -21.08
C PHE A 201 8.80 -1.38 -20.94
N ASP A 202 9.66 -2.18 -21.58
CA ASP A 202 9.57 -3.64 -21.50
C ASP A 202 9.84 -4.17 -20.09
N ASP A 203 10.73 -3.50 -19.32
CA ASP A 203 10.97 -3.85 -17.92
C ASP A 203 9.72 -3.63 -17.06
N ILE A 204 8.86 -2.65 -17.39
CA ILE A 204 7.59 -2.41 -16.67
C ILE A 204 6.66 -3.62 -16.83
N ILE A 205 6.58 -4.22 -18.02
CA ILE A 205 5.77 -5.43 -18.27
C ILE A 205 6.31 -6.62 -17.47
N ASP A 206 7.64 -6.81 -17.46
CA ASP A 206 8.28 -7.89 -16.70
C ASP A 206 8.06 -7.71 -15.18
N ASN A 207 8.12 -6.48 -14.68
CA ASN A 207 7.85 -6.17 -13.28
C ASN A 207 6.39 -6.42 -12.88
N ILE A 208 5.44 -6.10 -13.76
CA ILE A 208 4.02 -6.43 -13.56
C ILE A 208 3.85 -7.95 -13.48
N ASP A 209 4.50 -8.71 -14.36
CA ASP A 209 4.47 -10.17 -14.32
C ASP A 209 4.98 -10.72 -12.99
N GLU A 210 6.11 -10.22 -12.52
CA GLU A 210 6.69 -10.60 -11.23
C GLU A 210 5.71 -10.39 -10.07
N ILE A 211 5.05 -9.21 -10.02
CA ILE A 211 4.06 -8.89 -8.98
C ILE A 211 2.85 -9.83 -9.08
N VAL A 212 2.31 -10.05 -10.28
CA VAL A 212 1.15 -10.93 -10.50
C VAL A 212 1.47 -12.36 -10.07
N GLN A 213 2.60 -12.93 -10.54
CA GLN A 213 3.01 -14.28 -10.20
C GLN A 213 3.23 -14.45 -8.70
N TYR A 214 3.82 -13.45 -8.06
CA TYR A 214 4.01 -13.48 -6.62
C TYR A 214 2.67 -13.45 -5.88
N ASN A 215 1.78 -12.52 -6.21
CA ASN A 215 0.48 -12.38 -5.56
C ASN A 215 -0.33 -13.67 -5.65
N ILE A 216 -0.46 -14.27 -6.84
CA ILE A 216 -1.21 -15.53 -6.99
C ILE A 216 -0.58 -16.68 -6.22
N SER A 217 0.77 -16.71 -6.09
CA SER A 217 1.46 -17.72 -5.27
C SER A 217 1.17 -17.58 -3.77
N ARG A 218 0.67 -16.42 -3.35
CA ARG A 218 0.27 -16.12 -1.97
C ARG A 218 -1.25 -16.14 -1.76
N GLY A 219 -2.03 -16.55 -2.77
CA GLY A 219 -3.47 -16.62 -2.71
C GLY A 219 -4.18 -15.28 -2.88
N ILE A 220 -3.47 -14.25 -3.35
CA ILE A 220 -4.02 -12.92 -3.61
C ILE A 220 -4.64 -12.90 -5.00
N THR A 221 -5.97 -12.84 -5.08
CA THR A 221 -6.77 -12.82 -6.32
C THR A 221 -7.25 -11.42 -6.70
N GLY A 222 -6.99 -10.44 -5.85
CA GLY A 222 -7.27 -9.03 -6.09
C GLY A 222 -6.32 -8.13 -5.35
N ALA A 223 -5.94 -7.00 -5.96
CA ALA A 223 -5.07 -6.01 -5.34
C ALA A 223 -5.50 -4.58 -5.68
N TYR A 224 -5.27 -3.64 -4.77
CA TYR A 224 -5.42 -2.22 -5.01
C TYR A 224 -4.04 -1.56 -5.07
N ASP A 225 -3.74 -0.91 -6.20
CA ASP A 225 -2.55 -0.04 -6.33
C ASP A 225 -2.86 1.34 -5.77
N ALA A 226 -2.19 1.69 -4.71
CA ALA A 226 -2.44 2.88 -3.91
C ALA A 226 -1.85 4.16 -4.52
N GLY A 227 -1.90 4.25 -5.84
CA GLY A 227 -1.76 5.50 -6.58
C GLY A 227 -0.50 5.67 -7.41
N PHE A 228 -0.70 6.18 -8.62
CA PHE A 228 0.37 6.52 -9.54
C PHE A 228 1.12 7.77 -9.08
N MET A 229 2.42 7.68 -8.95
CA MET A 229 3.25 8.82 -8.60
C MET A 229 3.91 9.43 -9.85
N PHE A 230 4.39 8.61 -10.78
CA PHE A 230 5.01 9.03 -12.04
C PHE A 230 4.95 7.92 -13.10
N LYS A 231 5.14 8.30 -14.38
CA LYS A 231 4.99 7.39 -15.55
C LYS A 231 3.63 6.67 -15.59
N ASP A 232 2.58 7.33 -15.14
CA ASP A 232 1.21 6.79 -15.04
C ASP A 232 0.80 6.10 -16.33
N GLU A 233 0.95 6.80 -17.47
CA GLU A 233 0.53 6.27 -18.77
C GLU A 233 1.38 5.09 -19.25
N ASP A 234 2.68 5.06 -18.95
CA ASP A 234 3.54 3.94 -19.32
C ASP A 234 3.13 2.68 -18.55
N PHE A 235 2.88 2.82 -17.24
CA PHE A 235 2.39 1.71 -16.41
C PHE A 235 1.01 1.21 -16.88
N LEU A 236 0.06 2.11 -17.09
CA LEU A 236 -1.29 1.75 -17.54
C LEU A 236 -1.29 1.09 -18.91
N LYS A 237 -0.46 1.55 -19.85
CA LYS A 237 -0.28 0.90 -21.15
C LYS A 237 0.34 -0.50 -21.01
N ALA A 238 1.38 -0.63 -20.17
CA ALA A 238 2.02 -1.92 -19.92
C ALA A 238 1.05 -2.92 -19.30
N LEU A 239 0.29 -2.51 -18.29
CA LEU A 239 -0.74 -3.35 -17.66
C LEU A 239 -1.84 -3.75 -18.66
N LYS A 240 -2.28 -2.83 -19.51
CA LYS A 240 -3.27 -3.13 -20.56
C LYS A 240 -2.76 -4.15 -21.57
N ILE A 241 -1.51 -4.02 -22.03
CA ILE A 241 -0.87 -5.00 -22.89
C ILE A 241 -0.76 -6.37 -22.19
N TYR A 242 -0.40 -6.38 -20.91
CA TYR A 242 -0.30 -7.59 -20.10
C TYR A 242 -1.67 -8.30 -19.97
N GLU A 243 -2.75 -7.54 -19.78
CA GLU A 243 -4.12 -8.05 -19.77
C GLU A 243 -4.53 -8.62 -21.13
N GLU A 244 -4.30 -7.87 -22.22
CA GLU A 244 -4.63 -8.29 -23.60
C GLU A 244 -3.88 -9.56 -24.04
N GLN A 245 -2.73 -9.83 -23.45
CA GLN A 245 -2.00 -11.10 -23.61
C GLN A 245 -2.64 -12.26 -22.82
N GLY A 246 -3.71 -12.03 -22.05
CA GLY A 246 -4.35 -13.04 -21.21
C GLY A 246 -3.52 -13.45 -19.98
N ARG A 247 -2.53 -12.63 -19.57
CA ARG A 247 -1.61 -12.92 -18.47
C ARG A 247 -2.10 -12.40 -17.12
N LEU A 248 -3.02 -11.42 -17.09
CA LEU A 248 -3.55 -10.85 -15.86
C LEU A 248 -4.54 -11.82 -15.21
N THR A 249 -4.10 -12.53 -14.19
CA THR A 249 -4.85 -13.59 -13.49
C THR A 249 -5.32 -13.18 -12.11
N GLN A 250 -5.60 -11.89 -11.93
CA GLN A 250 -6.19 -11.30 -10.72
C GLN A 250 -6.88 -9.98 -11.06
N ARG A 251 -7.72 -9.47 -10.16
CA ARG A 251 -8.31 -8.13 -10.28
C ARG A 251 -7.33 -7.08 -9.78
N VAL A 252 -7.33 -5.91 -10.42
CA VAL A 252 -6.52 -4.77 -10.01
C VAL A 252 -7.40 -3.52 -9.96
N SER A 253 -7.43 -2.86 -8.82
CA SER A 253 -7.98 -1.51 -8.69
C SER A 253 -6.84 -0.50 -8.65
N LEU A 254 -6.99 0.62 -9.34
CA LEU A 254 -5.92 1.59 -9.58
C LEU A 254 -6.42 3.02 -9.35
N SER A 255 -5.52 3.91 -8.94
CA SER A 255 -5.90 5.28 -8.62
C SER A 255 -4.93 6.34 -9.10
N TYR A 256 -5.47 7.46 -9.62
CA TYR A 256 -4.71 8.69 -9.78
C TYR A 256 -4.31 9.23 -8.41
N CYS A 257 -3.07 9.69 -8.29
CA CYS A 257 -2.49 10.10 -7.01
C CYS A 257 -2.37 11.62 -6.90
N VAL A 258 -2.93 12.16 -5.81
CA VAL A 258 -2.76 13.55 -5.37
C VAL A 258 -1.71 13.56 -4.25
N TYR A 259 -0.47 13.85 -4.62
CA TYR A 259 0.67 14.00 -3.69
C TYR A 259 1.16 15.43 -3.57
N LEU A 260 0.61 16.35 -4.36
CA LEU A 260 0.81 17.79 -4.27
C LEU A 260 -0.55 18.49 -4.39
N PRO A 261 -0.80 19.63 -3.72
CA PRO A 261 -2.10 20.31 -3.73
C PRO A 261 -2.60 20.70 -5.12
N GLU A 262 -1.71 21.06 -6.04
CA GLU A 262 -2.05 21.42 -7.41
C GLU A 262 -2.64 20.26 -8.22
N ARG A 263 -2.27 19.01 -7.92
CA ARG A 263 -2.81 17.81 -8.59
C ARG A 263 -4.28 17.56 -8.25
N ALA A 264 -4.78 18.11 -7.14
CA ALA A 264 -6.18 18.00 -6.74
C ALA A 264 -7.14 18.62 -7.77
N LYS A 265 -6.72 19.67 -8.47
CA LYS A 265 -7.55 20.42 -9.44
C LYS A 265 -8.02 19.56 -10.62
N ASP A 266 -7.24 18.58 -11.02
CA ASP A 266 -7.50 17.73 -12.17
C ASP A 266 -7.75 16.26 -11.79
N ALA A 267 -7.81 15.94 -10.50
CA ALA A 267 -7.83 14.56 -10.01
C ALA A 267 -9.03 13.75 -10.55
N VAL A 268 -10.25 14.30 -10.42
CA VAL A 268 -11.49 13.65 -10.91
C VAL A 268 -11.46 13.50 -12.43
N LYS A 269 -11.03 14.54 -13.14
CA LYS A 269 -10.90 14.52 -14.61
C LYS A 269 -9.88 13.46 -15.05
N LYS A 270 -8.69 13.42 -14.44
CA LYS A 270 -7.64 12.46 -14.77
C LYS A 270 -8.04 11.02 -14.45
N GLN A 271 -8.67 10.79 -13.31
CA GLN A 271 -9.20 9.47 -12.98
C GLN A 271 -10.25 9.00 -14.00
N ARG A 272 -11.12 9.90 -14.46
CA ARG A 272 -12.12 9.60 -15.51
C ARG A 272 -11.44 9.27 -16.85
N GLU A 273 -10.48 10.06 -17.28
CA GLU A 273 -9.71 9.81 -18.50
C GLU A 273 -9.03 8.41 -18.47
N TYR A 274 -8.45 8.03 -17.31
CA TYR A 274 -7.81 6.73 -17.14
C TYR A 274 -8.85 5.60 -17.11
N GLN A 275 -9.98 5.79 -16.42
CA GLN A 275 -11.07 4.82 -16.38
C GLN A 275 -11.60 4.51 -17.79
N GLU A 276 -11.86 5.55 -18.59
CA GLU A 276 -12.39 5.40 -19.95
C GLU A 276 -11.39 4.72 -20.90
N LYS A 277 -10.08 5.00 -20.72
CA LYS A 277 -9.04 4.54 -21.63
C LYS A 277 -8.49 3.15 -21.29
N TYR A 278 -8.40 2.80 -20.01
CA TYR A 278 -7.71 1.61 -19.55
C TYR A 278 -8.57 0.65 -18.73
N GLY A 279 -9.76 1.06 -18.31
CA GLY A 279 -10.67 0.23 -17.53
C GLY A 279 -11.14 -1.03 -18.27
N SER A 280 -11.38 -2.11 -17.51
CA SER A 280 -11.87 -3.40 -18.01
C SER A 280 -12.56 -4.18 -16.88
N ASP A 281 -12.96 -5.43 -17.15
CA ASP A 281 -13.50 -6.34 -16.13
C ASP A 281 -12.45 -6.71 -15.04
N LEU A 282 -11.17 -6.62 -15.34
CA LEU A 282 -10.09 -6.92 -14.40
C LEU A 282 -9.39 -5.66 -13.87
N ILE A 283 -9.46 -4.54 -14.59
CA ILE A 283 -8.80 -3.29 -14.25
C ILE A 283 -9.88 -2.27 -13.90
N THR A 284 -10.04 -1.95 -12.62
CA THR A 284 -10.95 -0.92 -12.13
C THR A 284 -10.17 0.37 -11.81
N LEU A 285 -10.80 1.50 -12.12
CA LEU A 285 -10.23 2.84 -11.93
C LEU A 285 -11.33 3.73 -11.34
N ASP A 286 -11.78 3.39 -10.13
CA ASP A 286 -12.91 4.01 -9.44
C ASP A 286 -12.52 4.76 -8.15
N THR A 287 -11.24 4.93 -7.89
CA THR A 287 -10.73 5.51 -6.65
C THR A 287 -9.67 6.59 -6.94
N ILE A 288 -9.68 7.68 -6.19
CA ILE A 288 -8.65 8.73 -6.19
C ILE A 288 -7.80 8.55 -4.93
N LYS A 289 -6.47 8.45 -5.06
CA LYS A 289 -5.53 8.42 -3.93
C LYS A 289 -5.10 9.83 -3.55
N ILE A 290 -5.03 10.10 -2.24
CA ILE A 290 -4.45 11.33 -1.68
C ILE A 290 -3.42 10.95 -0.62
N PHE A 291 -2.22 11.51 -0.71
CA PHE A 291 -1.26 11.47 0.39
C PHE A 291 -1.52 12.67 1.31
N MET A 292 -2.25 12.42 2.41
CA MET A 292 -2.66 13.51 3.32
C MET A 292 -1.56 13.97 4.27
N ASP A 293 -0.65 13.07 4.66
CA ASP A 293 0.49 13.39 5.53
C ASP A 293 1.68 12.45 5.30
N GLY A 294 2.71 12.60 6.10
CA GLY A 294 3.90 11.74 6.07
C GLY A 294 3.87 10.67 7.16
N THR A 295 5.02 10.38 7.79
CA THR A 295 5.19 9.29 8.76
C THR A 295 5.59 9.80 10.14
N VAL A 296 5.36 8.97 11.17
CA VAL A 296 5.83 9.26 12.55
C VAL A 296 7.35 9.23 12.62
N THR A 297 7.99 8.25 11.97
CA THR A 297 9.45 8.07 12.00
C THR A 297 10.20 9.31 11.51
N GLU A 298 9.70 9.96 10.47
CA GLU A 298 10.27 11.19 9.92
C GLU A 298 9.74 12.47 10.62
N ALA A 299 8.83 12.32 11.60
CA ALA A 299 8.13 13.42 12.27
C ALA A 299 7.36 14.34 11.31
N SER A 300 6.89 13.78 10.20
CA SER A 300 6.16 14.48 9.13
C SER A 300 4.66 14.21 9.15
N ALA A 301 4.19 13.15 9.82
CA ALA A 301 2.77 12.93 10.05
C ALA A 301 2.16 14.08 10.88
N GLY A 302 0.98 14.55 10.48
CA GLY A 302 0.29 15.66 11.16
C GLY A 302 -0.31 15.22 12.49
N ILE A 303 0.30 15.62 13.62
CA ILE A 303 -0.15 15.27 14.98
C ILE A 303 -0.55 16.49 15.79
N THR A 304 -1.47 16.29 16.76
CA THR A 304 -2.02 17.38 17.58
C THR A 304 -1.08 17.85 18.68
N ARG A 305 -0.08 17.05 19.07
CA ARG A 305 0.91 17.36 20.11
C ARG A 305 2.32 17.28 19.52
N PRO A 306 3.27 18.15 19.93
CA PRO A 306 4.62 18.13 19.37
C PRO A 306 5.34 16.78 19.55
N TYR A 307 6.11 16.36 18.54
CA TYR A 307 7.04 15.24 18.62
C TYR A 307 8.06 15.44 19.76
N VAL A 308 8.64 14.34 20.24
CA VAL A 308 9.61 14.33 21.36
C VAL A 308 10.90 13.60 20.97
N ASN A 309 11.85 13.51 21.91
CA ASN A 309 13.07 12.69 21.77
C ASN A 309 13.91 13.01 20.52
N GLY A 310 14.22 14.31 20.33
CA GLY A 310 15.09 14.79 19.24
C GLY A 310 14.37 15.16 17.96
N LYS A 311 13.11 14.78 17.82
CA LYS A 311 12.24 15.29 16.76
C LYS A 311 11.51 16.55 17.26
N THR A 312 11.14 17.44 16.35
CA THR A 312 10.49 18.74 16.68
C THR A 312 9.29 18.99 15.78
N GLY A 313 8.41 19.91 16.21
CA GLY A 313 7.21 20.25 15.44
C GLY A 313 6.07 19.26 15.63
N GLN A 314 5.11 19.31 14.73
CA GLN A 314 3.87 18.52 14.75
C GLN A 314 3.62 17.83 13.40
N GLY A 315 4.62 17.79 12.51
CA GLY A 315 4.43 17.36 11.13
C GLY A 315 3.51 18.29 10.34
N GLY A 316 2.86 17.76 9.33
CA GLY A 316 1.95 18.53 8.49
C GLY A 316 0.91 17.67 7.79
N SER A 317 -0.08 18.33 7.20
CA SER A 317 -1.09 17.73 6.34
C SER A 317 -1.07 18.42 4.98
N LEU A 318 -1.27 17.65 3.91
CA LEU A 318 -1.23 18.17 2.54
C LEU A 318 -2.29 19.25 2.30
N MET A 319 -3.47 19.07 2.91
CA MET A 319 -4.62 19.95 2.71
C MET A 319 -5.33 20.26 4.05
N THR A 320 -5.90 21.44 4.12
CA THR A 320 -6.86 21.82 5.18
C THR A 320 -8.27 21.34 4.84
N VAL A 321 -9.22 21.50 5.78
CA VAL A 321 -10.65 21.21 5.53
C VAL A 321 -11.18 21.99 4.32
N GLU A 322 -10.82 23.26 4.19
CA GLU A 322 -11.30 24.15 3.11
C GLU A 322 -10.75 23.73 1.74
N GLN A 323 -9.54 23.16 1.70
CA GLN A 323 -8.92 22.67 0.47
C GLN A 323 -9.41 21.28 0.10
N LEU A 324 -9.68 20.41 1.09
CA LEU A 324 -10.12 19.03 0.88
C LEU A 324 -11.60 18.95 0.49
N TYR A 325 -12.44 19.83 1.07
CA TYR A 325 -13.88 19.85 0.85
C TYR A 325 -14.30 19.89 -0.64
N PRO A 326 -13.78 20.79 -1.49
CA PRO A 326 -14.17 20.82 -2.90
C PRO A 326 -13.77 19.54 -3.65
N LEU A 327 -12.62 18.95 -3.35
CA LEU A 327 -12.18 17.68 -3.96
C LEU A 327 -13.09 16.52 -3.56
N PHE A 328 -13.42 16.41 -2.26
CA PHE A 328 -14.35 15.37 -1.79
C PHE A 328 -15.73 15.51 -2.40
N LYS A 329 -16.24 16.74 -2.51
CA LYS A 329 -17.51 17.00 -3.14
C LYS A 329 -17.51 16.60 -4.61
N GLU A 330 -16.49 16.98 -5.36
CA GLU A 330 -16.35 16.64 -6.79
C GLU A 330 -16.22 15.12 -6.99
N ALA A 331 -15.41 14.44 -6.20
CA ALA A 331 -15.26 12.98 -6.24
C ALA A 331 -16.58 12.27 -5.93
N ASN A 332 -17.29 12.72 -4.88
CA ASN A 332 -18.59 12.18 -4.47
C ASN A 332 -19.67 12.37 -5.56
N GLU A 333 -19.71 13.52 -6.22
CA GLU A 333 -20.63 13.79 -7.34
C GLU A 333 -20.28 12.98 -8.58
N ALA A 334 -18.99 12.76 -8.83
CA ALA A 334 -18.49 11.98 -9.97
C ALA A 334 -18.56 10.45 -9.77
N GLY A 335 -18.81 9.98 -8.53
CA GLY A 335 -18.88 8.56 -8.17
C GLY A 335 -17.53 7.89 -8.00
N PHE A 336 -16.48 8.66 -7.68
CA PHE A 336 -15.15 8.12 -7.35
C PHE A 336 -14.95 8.01 -5.84
N ASN A 337 -14.52 6.84 -5.37
CA ASN A 337 -14.05 6.65 -4.01
C ASN A 337 -12.78 7.50 -3.76
N VAL A 338 -12.49 7.77 -2.49
CA VAL A 338 -11.29 8.52 -2.11
C VAL A 338 -10.50 7.71 -1.09
N HIS A 339 -9.24 7.39 -1.41
CA HIS A 339 -8.33 6.62 -0.55
C HIS A 339 -7.21 7.54 -0.05
N MET A 340 -7.05 7.67 1.27
CA MET A 340 -6.20 8.69 1.88
C MET A 340 -5.13 8.07 2.77
N HIS A 341 -3.86 8.26 2.43
CA HIS A 341 -2.76 8.03 3.37
C HIS A 341 -2.93 8.94 4.58
N THR A 342 -3.00 8.39 5.76
CA THR A 342 -3.30 9.14 6.99
C THR A 342 -2.64 8.45 8.17
N ILE A 343 -1.61 9.05 8.71
CA ILE A 343 -0.88 8.55 9.88
C ILE A 343 -1.24 9.31 11.15
N GLY A 344 -1.26 10.64 11.07
CA GLY A 344 -1.40 11.50 12.24
C GLY A 344 -2.85 11.79 12.66
N ASP A 345 -3.04 11.97 13.95
CA ASP A 345 -4.36 12.27 14.55
C ASP A 345 -4.92 13.63 14.14
N ALA A 346 -4.07 14.63 13.87
CA ALA A 346 -4.51 15.92 13.35
C ALA A 346 -5.00 15.79 11.89
N THR A 347 -4.34 14.95 11.08
CA THR A 347 -4.74 14.68 9.70
C THR A 347 -6.06 13.89 9.66
N ALA A 348 -6.19 12.85 10.49
CA ALA A 348 -7.44 12.10 10.63
C ALA A 348 -8.62 13.03 11.00
N LYS A 349 -8.38 13.97 11.93
CA LYS A 349 -9.35 15.01 12.31
C LYS A 349 -9.79 15.85 11.10
N ILE A 350 -8.86 16.33 10.27
CA ILE A 350 -9.16 17.14 9.07
C ILE A 350 -10.10 16.36 8.14
N ILE A 351 -9.82 15.08 7.88
CA ILE A 351 -10.64 14.24 7.00
C ILE A 351 -12.06 14.10 7.57
N ILE A 352 -12.18 13.68 8.82
CA ILE A 352 -13.48 13.43 9.46
C ILE A 352 -14.29 14.73 9.58
N ASP A 353 -13.67 15.84 9.95
CA ASP A 353 -14.34 17.14 10.02
C ASP A 353 -14.79 17.63 8.63
N THR A 354 -14.05 17.29 7.56
CA THR A 354 -14.49 17.59 6.18
C THR A 354 -15.76 16.83 5.82
N LEU A 355 -15.84 15.54 6.13
CA LEU A 355 -17.02 14.72 5.87
C LEU A 355 -18.23 15.19 6.69
N LYS A 356 -18.03 15.49 7.97
CA LYS A 356 -19.10 16.08 8.85
C LYS A 356 -19.59 17.41 8.30
N LYS A 357 -18.69 18.24 7.77
CA LYS A 357 -19.07 19.51 7.13
C LYS A 357 -19.89 19.27 5.86
N MET A 358 -19.52 18.32 5.01
CA MET A 358 -20.30 17.98 3.80
C MET A 358 -21.74 17.57 4.16
N GLU A 359 -21.91 16.70 5.16
CA GLU A 359 -23.24 16.28 5.62
C GLU A 359 -24.02 17.44 6.25
N ALA A 360 -23.37 18.32 7.05
CA ALA A 360 -24.01 19.52 7.60
C ALA A 360 -24.47 20.50 6.51
N ASP A 361 -23.76 20.54 5.38
CA ASP A 361 -24.15 21.32 4.19
C ASP A 361 -25.21 20.61 3.33
N GLY A 362 -25.74 19.45 3.78
CA GLY A 362 -26.80 18.68 3.12
C GLY A 362 -26.33 17.77 1.98
N ILE A 363 -25.03 17.48 1.88
CA ILE A 363 -24.47 16.57 0.86
C ILE A 363 -24.58 15.13 1.36
N GLU A 364 -25.26 14.28 0.60
CA GLU A 364 -25.28 12.84 0.80
C GLU A 364 -23.94 12.23 0.39
N LEU A 365 -23.29 11.50 1.28
CA LEU A 365 -22.04 10.79 1.00
C LEU A 365 -22.35 9.47 0.27
N LYS A 366 -22.05 9.40 -1.03
CA LYS A 366 -22.43 8.30 -1.94
C LYS A 366 -21.28 7.34 -2.21
N VAL A 367 -20.03 7.82 -2.06
CA VAL A 367 -18.81 7.06 -2.32
C VAL A 367 -18.13 6.68 -1.00
N LYS A 368 -17.16 5.78 -1.06
CA LYS A 368 -16.35 5.41 0.09
C LYS A 368 -15.25 6.43 0.31
N PHE A 369 -15.07 6.82 1.58
CA PHE A 369 -13.94 7.63 2.03
C PHE A 369 -13.03 6.73 2.87
N GLU A 370 -11.93 6.29 2.28
CA GLU A 370 -11.07 5.25 2.81
C GLU A 370 -9.86 5.90 3.50
N ILE A 371 -9.75 5.71 4.80
CA ILE A 371 -8.60 6.18 5.59
C ILE A 371 -7.60 5.03 5.70
N ALA A 372 -6.45 5.19 5.04
CA ALA A 372 -5.39 4.19 5.06
C ALA A 372 -4.44 4.43 6.24
N HIS A 373 -3.98 3.32 6.82
CA HIS A 373 -3.08 3.22 7.95
C HIS A 373 -3.69 3.64 9.27
N LEU A 374 -4.17 4.88 9.39
CA LEU A 374 -4.77 5.45 10.60
C LEU A 374 -3.98 5.07 11.86
N GLN A 375 -2.65 5.32 11.81
CA GLN A 375 -1.79 4.94 12.92
C GLN A 375 -2.18 5.63 14.22
N LEU A 376 -2.56 6.92 14.14
CA LEU A 376 -2.97 7.75 15.27
C LEU A 376 -4.36 8.35 15.05
N ILE A 377 -5.14 8.41 16.12
CA ILE A 377 -6.45 9.06 16.12
C ILE A 377 -6.77 9.58 17.54
N LEU A 378 -7.47 10.69 17.62
CA LEU A 378 -8.04 11.19 18.88
C LEU A 378 -9.17 10.27 19.36
N ASP A 379 -9.23 9.99 20.67
CA ASP A 379 -10.24 9.08 21.26
C ASP A 379 -11.67 9.47 20.89
N ASP A 380 -11.98 10.78 20.89
CA ASP A 380 -13.31 11.30 20.58
C ASP A 380 -13.72 11.09 19.11
N TYR A 381 -12.77 10.76 18.22
CA TYR A 381 -13.03 10.53 16.80
C TYR A 381 -13.22 9.03 16.45
N ILE A 382 -12.88 8.10 17.35
CA ILE A 382 -13.10 6.67 17.11
C ILE A 382 -14.58 6.33 16.85
N PRO A 383 -15.55 6.88 17.63
CA PRO A 383 -16.97 6.62 17.36
C PRO A 383 -17.47 7.16 16.02
N GLU A 384 -16.73 8.03 15.37
CA GLU A 384 -17.08 8.56 14.04
C GLU A 384 -16.67 7.63 12.90
N LEU A 385 -15.72 6.71 13.13
CA LEU A 385 -15.18 5.81 12.08
C LEU A 385 -16.25 4.86 11.50
N GLY A 386 -17.27 4.47 12.29
CA GLY A 386 -18.41 3.68 11.81
C GLY A 386 -19.51 4.50 11.13
N LYS A 387 -19.25 5.76 10.81
CA LYS A 387 -20.19 6.72 10.21
C LYS A 387 -19.60 7.39 8.98
N HIS A 388 -20.30 8.29 8.36
CA HIS A 388 -19.82 9.17 7.29
C HIS A 388 -19.24 8.44 6.07
N ASN A 389 -19.70 7.21 5.77
CA ASN A 389 -19.14 6.36 4.71
C ASN A 389 -17.61 6.17 4.81
N ILE A 390 -17.08 6.16 6.04
CA ILE A 390 -15.67 5.91 6.31
C ILE A 390 -15.39 4.41 6.23
N TYR A 391 -14.36 4.06 5.49
CA TYR A 391 -13.77 2.73 5.40
C TYR A 391 -12.31 2.81 5.86
N LEU A 392 -11.78 1.74 6.43
CA LEU A 392 -10.42 1.73 6.94
C LEU A 392 -9.59 0.70 6.19
N ASN A 393 -8.41 1.11 5.76
CA ASN A 393 -7.40 0.22 5.23
C ASN A 393 -6.23 0.16 6.22
N LEU A 394 -5.94 -1.02 6.74
CA LEU A 394 -4.98 -1.20 7.82
C LEU A 394 -3.93 -2.23 7.43
N THR A 395 -2.73 -2.11 7.99
CA THR A 395 -1.59 -2.99 7.71
C THR A 395 -1.21 -3.78 8.96
N PRO A 396 -1.79 -4.98 9.20
CA PRO A 396 -1.54 -5.75 10.42
C PRO A 396 -0.08 -6.11 10.65
N PHE A 397 0.70 -6.25 9.59
CA PHE A 397 2.14 -6.52 9.68
C PHE A 397 2.92 -5.42 10.44
N TRP A 398 2.48 -4.17 10.38
CA TRP A 398 3.20 -3.04 10.99
C TRP A 398 3.17 -3.02 12.51
N VAL A 399 2.26 -3.79 13.15
CA VAL A 399 2.14 -3.83 14.62
C VAL A 399 3.06 -4.87 15.28
N GLY A 400 3.94 -5.51 14.51
CA GLY A 400 4.87 -6.51 15.02
C GLY A 400 5.97 -5.89 15.88
N CYS A 401 5.90 -6.08 17.20
CA CYS A 401 6.87 -5.53 18.14
C CYS A 401 7.88 -6.58 18.62
N CYS A 402 9.11 -6.15 18.87
CA CYS A 402 10.19 -6.88 19.54
C CYS A 402 11.13 -5.86 20.17
N GLU A 403 12.15 -6.31 20.90
CA GLU A 403 13.08 -5.39 21.57
C GLU A 403 13.71 -4.36 20.60
N ALA A 404 14.15 -4.81 19.43
CA ALA A 404 14.80 -3.94 18.44
C ALA A 404 13.81 -2.90 17.86
N VAL A 405 12.59 -3.34 17.51
CA VAL A 405 11.52 -2.46 17.01
C VAL A 405 11.09 -1.51 18.11
N TYR A 406 10.87 -1.97 19.34
CA TYR A 406 10.43 -1.12 20.45
C TYR A 406 11.41 0.01 20.77
N LYS A 407 12.72 -0.29 20.75
CA LYS A 407 13.77 0.73 21.01
C LYS A 407 13.96 1.73 19.87
N GLY A 408 13.64 1.35 18.66
CA GLY A 408 13.70 2.20 17.45
C GLY A 408 12.33 2.60 16.92
N SER A 409 11.25 2.35 17.68
CA SER A 409 9.88 2.46 17.17
C SER A 409 9.41 3.90 17.06
N ASP A 410 8.40 4.07 16.22
CA ASP A 410 7.60 5.29 16.11
C ASP A 410 7.10 5.79 17.47
N LEU A 411 6.79 4.86 18.39
CA LEU A 411 6.35 5.21 19.75
C LEU A 411 7.39 6.03 20.51
N ALA A 412 8.68 5.85 20.23
CA ALA A 412 9.75 6.57 20.93
C ALA A 412 9.73 8.08 20.66
N VAL A 413 9.22 8.53 19.53
CA VAL A 413 9.14 9.96 19.15
C VAL A 413 7.76 10.57 19.38
N LEU A 414 6.78 9.75 19.77
CA LEU A 414 5.43 10.22 20.11
C LEU A 414 5.35 10.75 21.54
N PRO A 415 4.54 11.78 21.81
CA PRO A 415 4.24 12.23 23.15
C PRO A 415 3.63 11.12 24.02
N GLU A 416 3.96 11.12 25.31
CA GLU A 416 3.44 10.16 26.27
C GLU A 416 1.91 10.04 26.22
N GLY A 417 1.40 8.80 26.26
CA GLY A 417 -0.02 8.46 26.26
C GLY A 417 -0.70 8.49 24.88
N MET A 418 0.01 8.73 23.79
CA MET A 418 -0.53 8.47 22.45
C MET A 418 -0.52 6.95 22.17
N LYS A 419 -1.66 6.45 21.71
CA LYS A 419 -1.83 5.03 21.33
C LYS A 419 -1.84 4.91 19.82
N SER A 420 -1.05 3.98 19.27
CA SER A 420 -0.97 3.73 17.85
C SER A 420 -1.68 2.44 17.43
N ASN A 421 -2.11 2.39 16.17
CA ASN A 421 -2.63 1.18 15.53
C ASN A 421 -3.73 0.48 16.35
N ARG A 422 -4.82 1.21 16.64
CA ARG A 422 -5.92 0.77 17.50
C ARG A 422 -6.94 -0.09 16.75
N PHE A 423 -6.49 -1.13 16.10
CA PHE A 423 -7.23 -1.91 15.11
C PHE A 423 -8.51 -2.55 15.65
N ASN A 424 -8.47 -3.12 16.87
CA ASN A 424 -9.66 -3.70 17.48
C ASN A 424 -10.67 -2.62 17.92
N SER A 425 -10.19 -1.46 18.39
CA SER A 425 -11.05 -0.30 18.66
C SER A 425 -11.72 0.22 17.38
N TYR A 426 -10.99 0.27 16.26
CA TYR A 426 -11.54 0.64 14.96
C TYR A 426 -12.60 -0.36 14.50
N TRP A 427 -12.33 -1.65 14.59
CA TRP A 427 -13.31 -2.70 14.29
C TRP A 427 -14.58 -2.56 15.14
N LYS A 428 -14.42 -2.34 16.44
CA LYS A 428 -15.54 -2.16 17.40
C LYS A 428 -16.34 -0.88 17.16
N SER A 429 -15.80 0.12 16.49
CA SER A 429 -16.56 1.32 16.10
C SER A 429 -17.63 1.04 15.04
N GLY A 430 -17.59 -0.14 14.41
CA GLY A 430 -18.48 -0.53 13.31
C GLY A 430 -17.94 -0.15 11.93
N ALA A 431 -16.71 0.38 11.83
CA ALA A 431 -16.08 0.66 10.56
C ALA A 431 -15.76 -0.64 9.79
N THR A 432 -15.92 -0.62 8.47
CA THR A 432 -15.42 -1.68 7.61
C THR A 432 -13.90 -1.58 7.52
N CYS A 433 -13.19 -2.57 8.07
CA CYS A 433 -11.73 -2.61 8.08
C CYS A 433 -11.26 -3.64 7.06
N ALA A 434 -10.58 -3.20 6.01
CA ALA A 434 -9.85 -4.05 5.07
C ALA A 434 -8.37 -4.10 5.46
N PHE A 435 -7.69 -5.19 5.10
CA PHE A 435 -6.28 -5.37 5.45
C PHE A 435 -5.38 -5.48 4.21
N SER A 436 -4.12 -5.09 4.40
CA SER A 436 -3.18 -4.90 3.30
C SER A 436 -1.73 -5.11 3.73
N SER A 437 -0.83 -5.16 2.75
CA SER A 437 0.61 -5.26 2.96
C SER A 437 1.34 -3.91 2.92
N ASP A 438 0.83 -2.95 2.16
CA ASP A 438 1.51 -1.68 1.83
C ASP A 438 2.92 -1.89 1.24
N VAL A 439 3.07 -2.89 0.39
CA VAL A 439 4.35 -3.19 -0.24
C VAL A 439 4.67 -2.17 -1.34
N THR A 440 5.90 -1.67 -1.32
CA THR A 440 6.40 -0.63 -2.23
C THR A 440 7.57 -1.06 -3.10
N VAL A 441 7.96 -2.34 -3.03
CA VAL A 441 9.12 -2.91 -3.74
C VAL A 441 8.74 -4.18 -4.48
N LEU A 442 9.52 -4.52 -5.53
CA LEU A 442 9.32 -5.78 -6.25
C LEU A 442 9.59 -6.99 -5.34
N PRO A 443 8.88 -8.12 -5.55
CA PRO A 443 9.08 -9.35 -4.79
C PRO A 443 10.54 -9.84 -4.77
N SER A 444 11.25 -9.74 -5.88
CA SER A 444 12.68 -10.08 -5.99
C SER A 444 13.58 -9.24 -5.07
N ILE A 445 13.13 -8.05 -4.68
CA ILE A 445 13.84 -7.14 -3.76
C ILE A 445 13.36 -7.36 -2.31
N ALA A 446 12.05 -7.50 -2.11
CA ALA A 446 11.43 -7.67 -0.79
C ALA A 446 11.80 -9.00 -0.11
N GLY A 447 12.07 -10.04 -0.91
CA GLY A 447 12.24 -11.40 -0.40
C GLY A 447 10.93 -12.02 0.12
N ASP A 448 11.01 -13.24 0.62
CA ASP A 448 9.85 -14.11 0.89
C ASP A 448 8.94 -13.67 2.05
N GLY A 449 9.37 -12.73 2.90
CA GLY A 449 8.69 -12.44 4.17
C GLY A 449 7.60 -11.36 4.10
N TYR A 450 7.73 -10.42 3.20
CA TYR A 450 7.04 -9.13 3.31
C TYR A 450 5.55 -9.13 2.89
N LEU A 451 5.14 -10.06 2.02
CA LEU A 451 3.85 -10.04 1.33
C LEU A 451 2.93 -11.20 1.70
N LYS A 452 3.25 -11.96 2.74
CA LYS A 452 2.42 -13.11 3.13
C LYS A 452 1.22 -12.66 3.97
N PRO A 453 -0.04 -12.79 3.49
CA PRO A 453 -1.20 -12.45 4.31
C PRO A 453 -1.22 -13.20 5.65
N PHE A 454 -0.83 -14.47 5.67
CA PHE A 454 -0.78 -15.28 6.90
C PHE A 454 0.25 -14.76 7.93
N LEU A 455 1.34 -14.13 7.47
CA LEU A 455 2.26 -13.44 8.35
C LEU A 455 1.61 -12.18 8.95
N GLY A 456 0.93 -11.40 8.14
CA GLY A 456 0.14 -10.26 8.63
C GLY A 456 -0.95 -10.69 9.62
N MET A 457 -1.59 -11.84 9.38
CA MET A 457 -2.59 -12.41 10.32
C MET A 457 -1.96 -12.79 11.65
N GLU A 458 -0.82 -13.49 11.66
CA GLU A 458 -0.09 -13.81 12.89
C GLU A 458 0.26 -12.54 13.68
N VAL A 459 0.87 -11.58 13.02
CA VAL A 459 1.29 -10.32 13.66
C VAL A 459 0.08 -9.55 14.19
N GLY A 460 -1.02 -9.48 13.43
CA GLY A 460 -2.26 -8.82 13.87
C GLY A 460 -2.90 -9.46 15.10
N MET A 461 -2.80 -10.79 15.23
CA MET A 461 -3.29 -11.53 16.40
C MET A 461 -2.36 -11.38 17.61
N ARG A 462 -1.06 -11.36 17.42
CA ARG A 462 -0.07 -11.37 18.50
C ARG A 462 0.44 -9.97 18.89
N ARG A 463 0.50 -9.04 17.93
CA ARG A 463 1.21 -7.76 18.02
C ARG A 463 2.70 -7.91 18.38
N LEU A 464 3.26 -9.04 18.00
CA LEU A 464 4.68 -9.37 18.13
C LEU A 464 5.27 -9.64 16.75
N ALA A 465 6.53 -9.30 16.57
CA ALA A 465 7.28 -9.72 15.38
C ALA A 465 7.37 -11.25 15.32
N VAL A 466 7.43 -11.79 14.11
CA VAL A 466 7.56 -13.24 13.93
C VAL A 466 8.82 -13.75 14.63
N GLY A 467 8.66 -14.84 15.43
CA GLY A 467 9.73 -15.41 16.24
C GLY A 467 9.92 -14.76 17.62
N GLU A 468 9.33 -13.59 17.88
CA GLU A 468 9.32 -13.02 19.23
C GLU A 468 8.26 -13.72 20.12
N MET A 469 8.64 -14.09 21.34
CA MET A 469 7.78 -14.80 22.29
C MET A 469 7.57 -14.05 23.61
N ASP A 470 8.27 -12.94 23.83
CA ASP A 470 8.21 -12.21 25.09
C ASP A 470 7.09 -11.16 25.06
N GLU A 471 5.99 -11.50 25.72
CA GLU A 471 4.78 -10.67 25.83
C GLU A 471 5.01 -9.25 26.41
N LYS A 472 6.15 -9.01 27.06
CA LYS A 472 6.50 -7.66 27.56
C LYS A 472 6.67 -6.62 26.44
N TRP A 473 6.92 -7.08 25.21
CA TRP A 473 7.07 -6.20 24.05
C TRP A 473 5.75 -5.83 23.37
N VAL A 474 4.63 -6.45 23.78
CA VAL A 474 3.32 -6.14 23.21
C VAL A 474 2.87 -4.75 23.65
N ASP A 475 2.72 -3.87 22.70
CA ASP A 475 2.01 -2.61 22.90
C ASP A 475 0.50 -2.84 22.74
N PHE A 476 -0.30 -2.21 23.59
CA PHE A 476 -1.76 -2.24 23.51
C PHE A 476 -2.36 -3.65 23.23
N PRO A 477 -2.21 -4.64 24.14
CA PRO A 477 -2.70 -6.00 23.91
C PRO A 477 -4.22 -6.09 23.68
N GLU A 478 -4.98 -5.08 24.13
CA GLU A 478 -6.41 -4.92 23.87
C GLU A 478 -6.75 -4.67 22.39
N GLU A 479 -5.76 -4.29 21.60
CA GLU A 479 -5.91 -3.99 20.16
C GLU A 479 -5.58 -5.20 19.25
N ARG A 480 -5.35 -6.38 19.82
CA ARG A 480 -5.21 -7.64 19.08
C ARG A 480 -6.47 -7.96 18.29
N LEU A 481 -6.30 -8.49 17.10
CA LEU A 481 -7.39 -8.95 16.24
C LEU A 481 -7.59 -10.47 16.39
N SER A 482 -8.80 -10.96 16.11
CA SER A 482 -9.08 -12.39 15.97
C SER A 482 -8.78 -12.86 14.55
N LEU A 483 -8.63 -14.18 14.37
CA LEU A 483 -8.46 -14.78 13.05
C LEU A 483 -9.66 -14.50 12.13
N ASP A 484 -10.90 -14.53 12.67
CA ASP A 484 -12.11 -14.19 11.90
C ASP A 484 -12.06 -12.76 11.38
N GLN A 485 -11.68 -11.78 12.21
CA GLN A 485 -11.53 -10.38 11.78
C GLN A 485 -10.50 -10.25 10.66
N LEU A 486 -9.38 -11.00 10.79
CA LEU A 486 -8.31 -10.95 9.80
C LEU A 486 -8.70 -11.61 8.48
N LEU A 487 -9.34 -12.77 8.50
CA LEU A 487 -9.86 -13.42 7.30
C LEU A 487 -10.89 -12.52 6.60
N THR A 488 -11.87 -12.01 7.35
CA THR A 488 -12.87 -11.06 6.82
C THR A 488 -12.21 -9.83 6.20
N GLY A 489 -11.17 -9.26 6.84
CA GLY A 489 -10.47 -8.07 6.37
C GLY A 489 -9.66 -8.30 5.09
N TYR A 490 -9.01 -9.47 4.96
CA TYR A 490 -8.27 -9.85 3.76
C TYR A 490 -9.14 -10.44 2.64
N THR A 491 -10.44 -10.59 2.83
CA THR A 491 -11.34 -11.18 1.84
C THR A 491 -12.52 -10.26 1.54
N ILE A 492 -13.67 -10.43 2.22
CA ILE A 492 -14.90 -9.69 1.89
C ILE A 492 -14.77 -8.17 2.13
N ASN A 493 -14.09 -7.72 3.19
CA ASN A 493 -13.91 -6.29 3.41
C ASN A 493 -12.95 -5.66 2.39
N GLY A 494 -11.91 -6.39 1.96
CA GLY A 494 -11.06 -5.98 0.83
C GLY A 494 -11.87 -5.86 -0.46
N ALA A 495 -12.79 -6.81 -0.72
CA ALA A 495 -13.70 -6.74 -1.86
C ALA A 495 -14.66 -5.54 -1.77
N ILE A 496 -15.19 -5.25 -0.58
CA ILE A 496 -16.04 -4.07 -0.34
C ILE A 496 -15.26 -2.79 -0.62
N GLN A 497 -14.02 -2.68 -0.13
CA GLN A 497 -13.17 -1.52 -0.40
C GLN A 497 -12.98 -1.31 -1.90
N CYS A 498 -12.62 -2.35 -2.64
CA CYS A 498 -12.37 -2.29 -4.08
C CYS A 498 -13.64 -2.34 -4.94
N SER A 499 -14.85 -2.25 -4.36
CA SER A 499 -16.13 -2.34 -5.07
C SER A 499 -16.38 -3.67 -5.80
N TRP A 500 -15.77 -4.77 -5.33
CA TRP A 500 -15.89 -6.13 -5.91
C TRP A 500 -16.78 -7.08 -5.09
N ASP A 501 -17.39 -6.63 -4.02
CA ASP A 501 -18.13 -7.45 -3.05
C ASP A 501 -19.31 -8.24 -3.65
N LYS A 502 -19.86 -7.77 -4.77
CA LYS A 502 -20.90 -8.50 -5.52
C LYS A 502 -20.35 -9.67 -6.35
N GLU A 503 -19.04 -9.67 -6.60
CA GLU A 503 -18.37 -10.64 -7.49
C GLU A 503 -17.31 -11.49 -6.79
N ALA A 504 -16.71 -11.01 -5.69
CA ALA A 504 -15.58 -11.64 -5.04
C ALA A 504 -15.63 -11.49 -3.51
N GLY A 505 -14.61 -11.96 -2.80
CA GLY A 505 -14.43 -11.80 -1.36
C GLY A 505 -15.13 -12.83 -0.50
N SER A 506 -16.00 -13.67 -1.07
CA SER A 506 -16.64 -14.79 -0.37
C SER A 506 -16.92 -15.94 -1.34
N ILE A 507 -17.03 -17.16 -0.82
CA ILE A 507 -17.41 -18.36 -1.56
C ILE A 507 -18.94 -18.49 -1.50
N GLU A 508 -19.63 -17.85 -2.45
CA GLU A 508 -21.08 -17.80 -2.55
C GLU A 508 -21.55 -18.17 -3.96
N VAL A 509 -22.70 -18.85 -4.04
CA VAL A 509 -23.34 -19.17 -5.34
C VAL A 509 -23.58 -17.88 -6.13
N GLY A 510 -23.11 -17.87 -7.38
CA GLY A 510 -23.21 -16.73 -8.32
C GLY A 510 -22.00 -15.80 -8.34
N LYS A 511 -21.16 -15.82 -7.33
CA LYS A 511 -19.89 -15.09 -7.33
C LYS A 511 -18.83 -15.78 -8.17
N SER A 512 -17.81 -15.05 -8.53
CA SER A 512 -16.59 -15.56 -9.17
C SER A 512 -15.95 -16.65 -8.33
N ALA A 513 -15.55 -17.72 -8.97
CA ALA A 513 -14.89 -18.82 -8.29
C ALA A 513 -13.43 -18.49 -8.02
N ASP A 514 -13.22 -17.64 -7.01
CA ASP A 514 -11.91 -17.23 -6.51
C ASP A 514 -11.73 -17.86 -5.13
N MET A 515 -10.79 -18.80 -5.00
CA MET A 515 -10.53 -19.49 -3.74
C MET A 515 -9.07 -19.91 -3.61
N VAL A 516 -8.67 -20.15 -2.37
CA VAL A 516 -7.32 -20.57 -2.01
C VAL A 516 -7.39 -21.87 -1.20
N VAL A 517 -6.63 -22.87 -1.64
CA VAL A 517 -6.41 -24.11 -0.89
C VAL A 517 -5.12 -23.96 -0.08
N VAL A 518 -5.22 -24.17 1.23
CA VAL A 518 -4.13 -24.03 2.20
C VAL A 518 -3.72 -25.40 2.76
N ASP A 519 -2.41 -25.58 3.01
CA ASP A 519 -1.85 -26.86 3.46
C ASP A 519 -2.34 -27.30 4.84
N ARG A 520 -2.78 -26.36 5.69
CA ARG A 520 -3.23 -26.58 7.06
C ARG A 520 -4.45 -25.73 7.42
N ASN A 521 -5.24 -26.19 8.39
CA ASN A 521 -6.36 -25.40 8.90
C ASN A 521 -5.86 -24.32 9.86
N LEU A 522 -6.07 -23.06 9.51
CA LEU A 522 -5.58 -21.90 10.28
C LEU A 522 -6.19 -21.82 11.69
N TYR A 523 -7.36 -22.43 11.93
CA TYR A 523 -8.00 -22.49 13.25
C TYR A 523 -7.44 -23.60 14.17
N GLU A 524 -6.65 -24.53 13.63
CA GLU A 524 -6.19 -25.73 14.35
C GLU A 524 -4.68 -25.68 14.63
N ILE A 525 -3.97 -24.69 14.13
CA ILE A 525 -2.53 -24.52 14.35
C ILE A 525 -2.26 -23.46 15.42
N PRO A 526 -1.11 -23.53 16.12
CA PRO A 526 -0.68 -22.47 17.02
C PRO A 526 -0.56 -21.13 16.30
N VAL A 527 -1.02 -20.04 16.92
CA VAL A 527 -1.04 -18.70 16.31
C VAL A 527 0.35 -18.27 15.84
N GLU A 528 1.39 -18.57 16.60
CA GLU A 528 2.80 -18.28 16.32
C GLU A 528 3.38 -19.03 15.10
N THR A 529 2.60 -19.90 14.47
CA THR A 529 2.97 -20.67 13.28
C THR A 529 2.10 -20.33 12.05
N LEU A 530 1.23 -19.33 12.14
CA LEU A 530 0.37 -18.95 11.02
C LEU A 530 1.19 -18.53 9.79
N HIS A 531 2.32 -17.84 9.97
CA HIS A 531 3.22 -17.43 8.90
C HIS A 531 3.84 -18.61 8.11
N GLU A 532 3.83 -19.83 8.68
CA GLU A 532 4.30 -21.07 8.04
C GLU A 532 3.26 -21.72 7.14
N ALA A 533 2.00 -21.28 7.20
CA ALA A 533 0.96 -21.80 6.32
C ALA A 533 1.29 -21.49 4.86
N ASN A 534 1.05 -22.48 3.99
CA ASN A 534 1.38 -22.37 2.58
C ASN A 534 0.14 -22.48 1.70
N VAL A 535 0.10 -21.69 0.66
CA VAL A 535 -0.88 -21.80 -0.41
C VAL A 535 -0.50 -22.99 -1.29
N LEU A 536 -1.41 -23.94 -1.45
CA LEU A 536 -1.25 -25.11 -2.32
C LEU A 536 -1.80 -24.81 -3.72
N THR A 537 -2.95 -24.15 -3.79
CA THR A 537 -3.60 -23.82 -5.06
C THR A 537 -4.32 -22.48 -4.92
N THR A 538 -4.18 -21.64 -5.92
CA THR A 538 -4.99 -20.43 -6.09
C THR A 538 -5.87 -20.62 -7.31
N VAL A 539 -7.17 -20.47 -7.12
CA VAL A 539 -8.17 -20.51 -8.19
C VAL A 539 -8.69 -19.09 -8.40
N PHE A 540 -8.69 -18.64 -9.65
CA PHE A 540 -9.22 -17.35 -10.07
C PHE A 540 -10.18 -17.53 -11.24
N LYS A 541 -11.40 -17.03 -11.12
CA LYS A 541 -12.47 -17.23 -12.11
C LYS A 541 -12.63 -18.70 -12.52
N GLY A 542 -12.47 -19.62 -11.57
CA GLY A 542 -12.61 -21.07 -11.78
C GLY A 542 -11.42 -21.77 -12.43
N GLU A 543 -10.34 -21.06 -12.72
CA GLU A 543 -9.10 -21.65 -13.26
C GLU A 543 -8.01 -21.72 -12.17
N GLU A 544 -7.27 -22.83 -12.10
CA GLU A 544 -6.08 -22.95 -11.26
C GLU A 544 -4.97 -22.09 -11.85
N VAL A 545 -4.72 -20.92 -11.25
CA VAL A 545 -3.70 -19.96 -11.69
C VAL A 545 -2.36 -20.14 -10.99
N TYR A 546 -2.35 -20.87 -9.86
CA TYR A 546 -1.15 -21.28 -9.14
C TYR A 546 -1.35 -22.66 -8.52
N LYS A 547 -0.29 -23.46 -8.55
CA LYS A 547 -0.20 -24.77 -7.87
C LYS A 547 1.23 -24.96 -7.35
N ALA A 548 1.39 -25.24 -6.02
CA ALA A 548 2.68 -25.43 -5.34
C ALA A 548 3.38 -26.74 -5.75
#